data_ac56abab739395fe6fb710f6722d4e81
#
_entry.id   ac56abab739395fe6fb710f6722d4e81
#
_cell.length_a   1.000
_cell.length_b   1.000
_cell.length_c   1.000
_cell.angle_alpha   90.00
_cell.angle_beta   90.00
_cell.angle_gamma   90.00
#
_symmetry.space_group_name_H-M   'P 1'
#
loop_
_entity.id
_entity.type
_entity.pdbx_description
1 polymer ?
#
loop_
_entity_poly.entity_id
_entity_poly.type
_entity_poly.pdbx_seq_one_letter_code
_entity_poly.pdbx_strand_id
1 'polypeptide(L)'
;MTYAALRILFPRFLSPRFWCPYIVLAGGSLCIAGAAAATSVTTEAAPTSYVHAGRLVDVEHGAVLTDQLITIVGGRVTRVAPWAGKPSDGPVVDWSHYTVLPGLIDAHTHIADWLQTNNDAEPLLHSPQDVALVGALHARQTLRAGFTTVHDVGVYQAFTDVSLRNAINKGWVEGPRMNVVGAYITIKGGGGDIDGGPAGLKVPDNMHVGIVSNPENTRQKVDYLFAHGVDSIKLIATGAVLAEGTEPGQMELTEDEMRAASQEAAKHGSFTVAHAHGAEGIKAAIRAGVRSIEHASLIDDEGIAMAKAHGTFLDMDIYDGDYIDQEGRRQGWSASILRKNTETTEAQREGFRKAVKAGVKMSFGTDAGVYPHGTNAKQFAYMVRYGMTPMQAIQAATINAAILLQWQKDVGSLSPGHYADMIAVDGDATQNVAVLEHVSAVMKGGELIR
;
A
#
# COMPACT_ATOMS: atom_id res chain seq x y z
N MET A 1 -2.02 29.29 -57.86
CA MET A 1 -3.26 29.66 -57.14
C MET A 1 -2.85 29.87 -55.69
N THR A 2 -2.83 31.10 -55.30
CA THR A 2 -2.38 31.67 -54.02
C THR A 2 -3.49 31.57 -52.99
N TYR A 3 -3.18 31.04 -51.80
CA TYR A 3 -4.04 31.22 -50.63
C TYR A 3 -3.31 32.03 -49.55
N ALA A 4 -4.00 33.11 -49.18
CA ALA A 4 -3.52 34.12 -48.25
C ALA A 4 -3.64 33.66 -46.78
N ALA A 5 -2.60 34.01 -46.00
CA ALA A 5 -2.57 33.85 -44.57
C ALA A 5 -3.42 34.92 -43.86
N LEU A 6 -4.35 34.51 -43.04
CA LEU A 6 -5.13 35.39 -42.16
C LEU A 6 -4.46 35.40 -40.77
N ARG A 7 -3.80 36.47 -40.39
CA ARG A 7 -3.29 36.76 -39.07
C ARG A 7 -4.42 37.37 -38.23
N ILE A 8 -4.82 36.71 -37.16
CA ILE A 8 -5.72 37.29 -36.14
C ILE A 8 -4.83 37.87 -35.02
N LEU A 9 -4.89 39.20 -34.87
CA LEU A 9 -4.30 39.95 -33.77
C LEU A 9 -5.23 39.87 -32.53
N PHE A 10 -4.69 39.44 -31.38
CA PHE A 10 -5.34 39.63 -30.07
C PHE A 10 -4.83 40.90 -29.42
N PRO A 11 -5.69 41.76 -28.88
CA PRO A 11 -5.27 42.95 -28.16
C PRO A 11 -4.79 42.63 -26.73
N ARG A 12 -3.67 43.25 -26.36
CA ARG A 12 -3.12 43.29 -25.01
C ARG A 12 -4.05 44.14 -24.12
N PHE A 13 -4.59 43.58 -23.06
CA PHE A 13 -5.23 44.32 -21.99
C PHE A 13 -4.17 44.80 -20.99
N LEU A 14 -4.04 46.12 -20.87
CA LEU A 14 -3.29 46.85 -19.84
C LEU A 14 -4.11 46.89 -18.56
N SER A 15 -3.49 46.54 -17.43
CA SER A 15 -4.08 46.69 -16.10
C SER A 15 -4.05 48.15 -15.66
N PRO A 16 -5.17 48.71 -15.10
CA PRO A 16 -5.13 50.02 -14.47
C PRO A 16 -4.70 49.93 -13.01
N ARG A 17 -3.65 50.67 -12.66
CA ARG A 17 -3.29 51.03 -11.29
C ARG A 17 -4.35 52.01 -10.76
N PHE A 18 -5.09 51.67 -9.74
CA PHE A 18 -5.91 52.64 -9.00
C PHE A 18 -5.08 53.29 -7.89
N TRP A 19 -4.89 54.60 -8.00
CA TRP A 19 -4.46 55.49 -6.93
C TRP A 19 -5.71 55.82 -6.08
N CYS A 20 -5.61 55.74 -4.78
CA CYS A 20 -6.62 56.16 -3.80
C CYS A 20 -6.16 57.46 -3.15
N PRO A 21 -6.90 58.58 -3.26
CA PRO A 21 -6.58 59.79 -2.49
C PRO A 21 -7.20 59.70 -1.09
N TYR A 22 -6.43 60.06 -0.07
CA TYR A 22 -6.89 60.27 1.29
C TYR A 22 -7.87 61.45 1.38
N ILE A 23 -9.09 61.21 1.84
CA ILE A 23 -9.99 62.24 2.35
C ILE A 23 -10.06 62.09 3.86
N VAL A 24 -9.53 63.11 4.56
CA VAL A 24 -9.72 63.26 6.03
C VAL A 24 -11.04 63.98 6.24
N LEU A 25 -11.98 63.35 6.90
CA LEU A 25 -13.18 63.98 7.47
C LEU A 25 -13.22 63.71 8.96
N ALA A 26 -13.04 64.74 9.72
CA ALA A 26 -13.25 64.76 11.16
C ALA A 26 -14.76 64.83 11.45
N GLY A 27 -15.24 64.05 12.41
CA GLY A 27 -16.59 64.26 12.93
C GLY A 27 -17.21 63.07 13.65
N GLY A 28 -17.28 63.16 14.96
CA GLY A 28 -18.39 62.64 15.76
C GLY A 28 -18.28 61.18 16.22
N SER A 29 -17.77 60.98 17.46
CA SER A 29 -17.89 59.71 18.21
C SER A 29 -19.37 59.48 18.58
N LEU A 30 -19.96 58.44 18.01
CA LEU A 30 -21.15 57.81 18.55
C LEU A 30 -20.79 56.38 18.98
N CYS A 31 -20.57 56.17 20.29
CA CYS A 31 -20.36 54.86 20.87
C CYS A 31 -21.67 54.09 20.84
N ILE A 32 -21.85 53.23 19.83
CA ILE A 32 -22.85 52.15 19.89
C ILE A 32 -22.12 50.94 20.45
N ALA A 33 -22.38 50.62 21.74
CA ALA A 33 -21.94 49.36 22.33
C ALA A 33 -22.75 48.22 21.70
N GLY A 34 -22.24 47.68 20.60
CA GLY A 34 -22.71 46.42 20.04
C GLY A 34 -22.24 45.28 20.90
N ALA A 35 -23.12 44.68 21.70
CA ALA A 35 -22.84 43.42 22.37
C ALA A 35 -22.63 42.36 21.28
N ALA A 36 -21.37 42.01 20.99
CA ALA A 36 -21.02 40.82 20.21
C ALA A 36 -21.46 39.59 21.02
N ALA A 37 -22.62 39.04 20.67
CA ALA A 37 -22.99 37.72 21.15
C ALA A 37 -21.92 36.72 20.58
N ALA A 38 -21.02 36.31 21.45
CA ALA A 38 -20.14 35.18 21.17
C ALA A 38 -21.03 33.93 21.03
N THR A 39 -21.36 33.56 19.82
CA THR A 39 -21.90 32.25 19.52
C THR A 39 -20.83 31.22 19.91
N SER A 40 -21.00 30.64 21.10
CA SER A 40 -20.26 29.46 21.48
C SER A 40 -20.60 28.36 20.47
N VAL A 41 -19.69 28.08 19.57
CA VAL A 41 -19.72 26.83 18.78
C VAL A 41 -19.52 25.71 19.81
N THR A 42 -20.64 25.11 20.23
CA THR A 42 -20.59 23.87 20.97
C THR A 42 -20.05 22.83 19.98
N THR A 43 -18.77 22.49 20.10
CA THR A 43 -18.22 21.27 19.46
C THR A 43 -19.02 20.12 20.02
N GLU A 44 -19.91 19.57 19.23
CA GLU A 44 -20.62 18.33 19.56
C GLU A 44 -19.54 17.25 19.83
N ALA A 45 -19.62 16.61 20.99
CA ALA A 45 -18.66 15.59 21.35
C ALA A 45 -18.72 14.46 20.29
N ALA A 46 -17.56 14.03 19.81
CA ALA A 46 -17.49 12.94 18.83
C ALA A 46 -18.24 11.71 19.37
N PRO A 47 -19.05 11.04 18.53
CA PRO A 47 -19.88 9.93 18.98
C PRO A 47 -19.02 8.80 19.55
N THR A 48 -19.44 8.27 20.69
CA THR A 48 -18.83 7.11 21.34
C THR A 48 -19.54 5.85 20.89
N SER A 49 -18.79 4.81 20.54
CA SER A 49 -19.30 3.48 20.25
C SER A 49 -18.39 2.43 20.87
N TYR A 50 -18.87 1.19 20.90
CA TYR A 50 -18.21 0.11 21.60
C TYR A 50 -18.21 -1.17 20.77
N VAL A 51 -17.17 -1.99 20.95
CA VAL A 51 -17.14 -3.39 20.48
C VAL A 51 -16.90 -4.29 21.68
N HIS A 52 -17.78 -5.27 21.89
CA HIS A 52 -17.59 -6.34 22.84
C HIS A 52 -16.91 -7.52 22.13
N ALA A 53 -15.65 -7.77 22.42
CA ALA A 53 -14.84 -8.84 21.84
C ALA A 53 -14.76 -10.03 22.80
N GLY A 54 -15.22 -11.22 22.38
CA GLY A 54 -15.08 -12.43 23.19
C GLY A 54 -13.62 -12.84 23.36
N ARG A 55 -12.84 -12.69 22.30
CA ARG A 55 -11.38 -12.85 22.29
C ARG A 55 -10.79 -11.68 21.52
N LEU A 56 -9.72 -11.11 22.04
CA LEU A 56 -8.99 -10.01 21.40
C LEU A 56 -7.53 -10.41 21.25
N VAL A 57 -7.01 -10.39 20.03
CA VAL A 57 -5.58 -10.65 19.78
C VAL A 57 -4.81 -9.37 20.05
N ASP A 58 -4.03 -9.40 21.12
CA ASP A 58 -3.04 -8.37 21.46
C ASP A 58 -1.75 -8.67 20.72
N VAL A 59 -1.62 -8.06 19.55
CA VAL A 59 -0.46 -8.26 18.65
C VAL A 59 0.83 -7.65 19.20
N GLU A 60 0.74 -6.64 20.06
CA GLU A 60 1.92 -5.98 20.65
C GLU A 60 2.60 -6.89 21.67
N HIS A 61 1.81 -7.63 22.46
CA HIS A 61 2.34 -8.53 23.49
C HIS A 61 2.30 -10.00 23.08
N GLY A 62 1.78 -10.32 21.88
CA GLY A 62 1.65 -11.69 21.39
C GLY A 62 0.70 -12.54 22.24
N ALA A 63 -0.36 -11.95 22.78
CA ALA A 63 -1.30 -12.57 23.71
C ALA A 63 -2.74 -12.55 23.16
N VAL A 64 -3.61 -13.34 23.81
CA VAL A 64 -5.06 -13.29 23.57
C VAL A 64 -5.74 -12.89 24.88
N LEU A 65 -6.45 -11.77 24.84
CA LEU A 65 -7.28 -11.29 25.92
C LEU A 65 -8.71 -11.84 25.75
N THR A 66 -9.36 -12.21 26.84
CA THR A 66 -10.74 -12.70 26.81
C THR A 66 -11.70 -11.65 27.33
N ASP A 67 -12.88 -11.57 26.70
CA ASP A 67 -14.00 -10.78 27.18
C ASP A 67 -13.65 -9.30 27.38
N GLN A 68 -13.33 -8.62 26.27
CA GLN A 68 -12.87 -7.23 26.26
C GLN A 68 -13.91 -6.26 25.70
N LEU A 69 -13.95 -5.06 26.26
CA LEU A 69 -14.67 -3.91 25.73
C LEU A 69 -13.69 -2.95 25.08
N ILE A 70 -13.86 -2.69 23.78
CA ILE A 70 -13.11 -1.69 23.02
C ILE A 70 -13.98 -0.44 22.93
N THR A 71 -13.50 0.69 23.44
CA THR A 71 -14.17 2.00 23.36
C THR A 71 -13.63 2.78 22.19
N ILE A 72 -14.53 3.30 21.36
CA ILE A 72 -14.22 4.05 20.13
C ILE A 72 -14.82 5.45 20.22
N VAL A 73 -14.01 6.46 19.95
CA VAL A 73 -14.45 7.85 19.88
C VAL A 73 -13.83 8.49 18.64
N GLY A 74 -14.65 9.08 17.78
CA GLY A 74 -14.19 9.71 16.55
C GLY A 74 -13.42 8.79 15.61
N GLY A 75 -13.81 7.51 15.56
CA GLY A 75 -13.18 6.49 14.71
C GLY A 75 -11.85 5.96 15.22
N ARG A 76 -11.45 6.31 16.45
CA ARG A 76 -10.22 5.82 17.10
C ARG A 76 -10.51 5.05 18.37
N VAL A 77 -9.71 4.04 18.64
CA VAL A 77 -9.71 3.33 19.92
C VAL A 77 -9.22 4.30 21.00
N THR A 78 -9.98 4.43 22.08
CA THR A 78 -9.59 5.24 23.24
C THR A 78 -9.29 4.39 24.47
N ARG A 79 -9.85 3.21 24.55
CA ARG A 79 -9.64 2.28 25.67
C ARG A 79 -9.93 0.84 25.26
N VAL A 80 -9.16 -0.09 25.80
CA VAL A 80 -9.47 -1.52 25.87
C VAL A 80 -9.48 -1.93 27.33
N ALA A 81 -10.52 -2.61 27.77
CA ALA A 81 -10.68 -3.02 29.16
C ALA A 81 -11.52 -4.29 29.25
N PRO A 82 -11.43 -5.08 30.36
CA PRO A 82 -12.33 -6.20 30.58
C PRO A 82 -13.80 -5.79 30.48
N TRP A 83 -14.63 -6.66 29.92
CA TRP A 83 -16.07 -6.45 29.84
C TRP A 83 -16.69 -6.39 31.23
N ALA A 84 -17.40 -5.33 31.56
CA ALA A 84 -18.05 -5.11 32.85
C ALA A 84 -19.56 -4.89 32.70
N GLY A 85 -20.13 -5.31 31.57
CA GLY A 85 -21.53 -5.09 31.24
C GLY A 85 -21.70 -4.04 30.13
N LYS A 86 -22.91 -4.01 29.54
CA LYS A 86 -23.22 -3.16 28.39
C LYS A 86 -23.21 -1.68 28.79
N PRO A 87 -22.39 -0.82 28.15
CA PRO A 87 -22.46 0.63 28.31
C PRO A 87 -23.82 1.18 27.95
N SER A 88 -24.22 2.28 28.61
CA SER A 88 -25.54 2.95 28.41
C SER A 88 -25.44 4.21 27.55
N ASP A 89 -24.23 4.66 27.22
CA ASP A 89 -23.93 5.96 26.59
C ASP A 89 -23.52 5.85 25.11
N GLY A 90 -23.69 4.68 24.50
CA GLY A 90 -23.42 4.49 23.06
C GLY A 90 -23.78 3.11 22.54
N PRO A 91 -23.79 2.94 21.20
CA PRO A 91 -24.07 1.66 20.57
C PRO A 91 -22.93 0.67 20.83
N VAL A 92 -23.29 -0.60 21.03
CA VAL A 92 -22.36 -1.72 21.22
C VAL A 92 -22.52 -2.70 20.06
N VAL A 93 -21.43 -2.93 19.32
CA VAL A 93 -21.32 -4.04 18.38
C VAL A 93 -20.92 -5.27 19.16
N ASP A 94 -21.76 -6.30 19.11
CA ASP A 94 -21.53 -7.56 19.86
C ASP A 94 -20.77 -8.56 18.99
N TRP A 95 -19.48 -8.71 19.30
CA TRP A 95 -18.56 -9.72 18.76
C TRP A 95 -18.08 -10.69 19.84
N SER A 96 -18.92 -10.92 20.88
CA SER A 96 -18.60 -11.82 22.00
C SER A 96 -18.34 -13.27 21.59
N HIS A 97 -18.80 -13.69 20.42
CA HIS A 97 -18.57 -15.04 19.89
C HIS A 97 -17.37 -15.15 18.94
N TYR A 98 -16.72 -14.04 18.62
CA TYR A 98 -15.63 -13.98 17.66
C TYR A 98 -14.28 -13.75 18.31
N THR A 99 -13.24 -14.08 17.53
CA THR A 99 -11.88 -13.56 17.77
C THR A 99 -11.72 -12.28 16.98
N VAL A 100 -11.42 -11.20 17.68
CA VAL A 100 -11.19 -9.87 17.14
C VAL A 100 -9.69 -9.63 17.00
N LEU A 101 -9.29 -9.12 15.84
CA LEU A 101 -7.91 -8.74 15.52
C LEU A 101 -7.89 -7.28 15.02
N PRO A 102 -6.73 -6.59 15.10
CA PRO A 102 -6.53 -5.38 14.31
C PRO A 102 -6.84 -5.67 12.84
N GLY A 103 -7.32 -4.67 12.11
CA GLY A 103 -7.48 -4.78 10.67
C GLY A 103 -6.16 -5.18 10.01
N LEU A 104 -6.21 -6.12 9.08
CA LEU A 104 -5.02 -6.66 8.42
C LEU A 104 -4.41 -5.62 7.49
N ILE A 105 -3.10 -5.73 7.32
CA ILE A 105 -2.30 -4.88 6.42
C ILE A 105 -1.61 -5.78 5.41
N ASP A 106 -1.80 -5.48 4.13
CA ASP A 106 -1.06 -6.09 3.03
C ASP A 106 -0.05 -5.07 2.50
N ALA A 107 1.23 -5.36 2.69
CA ALA A 107 2.30 -4.43 2.37
C ALA A 107 2.79 -4.52 0.92
N HIS A 108 2.15 -5.37 0.08
CA HIS A 108 2.47 -5.51 -1.33
C HIS A 108 1.24 -5.88 -2.14
N THR A 109 0.59 -4.89 -2.74
CA THR A 109 -0.57 -5.08 -3.61
C THR A 109 -0.47 -4.25 -4.89
N HIS A 110 -1.29 -4.59 -5.89
CA HIS A 110 -1.47 -3.87 -7.15
C HIS A 110 -2.96 -3.63 -7.40
N ILE A 111 -3.60 -2.90 -6.48
CA ILE A 111 -5.06 -2.66 -6.49
C ILE A 111 -5.48 -1.85 -7.70
N ALA A 112 -4.72 -0.79 -8.00
CA ALA A 112 -5.04 0.12 -9.09
C ALA A 112 -4.32 -0.28 -10.39
N ASP A 113 -4.20 -1.58 -10.63
CA ASP A 113 -3.60 -2.10 -11.86
C ASP A 113 -4.32 -3.37 -12.35
N TRP A 114 -3.92 -3.85 -13.51
CA TRP A 114 -4.45 -5.05 -14.16
C TRP A 114 -3.31 -5.99 -14.53
N LEU A 115 -2.97 -6.91 -13.60
CA LEU A 115 -1.80 -7.79 -13.75
C LEU A 115 -2.15 -9.24 -14.13
N GLN A 116 -3.39 -9.69 -13.91
CA GLN A 116 -3.80 -11.08 -14.13
C GLN A 116 -4.08 -11.36 -15.60
N THR A 117 -3.04 -11.55 -16.40
CA THR A 117 -3.25 -11.74 -17.83
C THR A 117 -2.15 -12.61 -18.45
N ASN A 118 -2.51 -13.36 -19.50
CA ASN A 118 -1.60 -14.03 -20.41
C ASN A 118 -1.21 -13.16 -21.61
N ASN A 119 -1.55 -11.87 -21.57
CA ASN A 119 -1.36 -10.92 -22.65
C ASN A 119 -0.52 -9.73 -22.15
N ASP A 120 0.75 -9.71 -22.51
CA ASP A 120 1.70 -8.63 -22.13
C ASP A 120 1.25 -7.24 -22.61
N ALA A 121 0.35 -7.19 -23.58
CA ALA A 121 -0.23 -5.93 -24.05
C ALA A 121 -1.46 -5.49 -23.23
N GLU A 122 -1.94 -6.29 -22.29
CA GLU A 122 -3.18 -6.01 -21.55
C GLU A 122 -3.17 -4.60 -20.90
N PRO A 123 -2.09 -4.15 -20.24
CA PRO A 123 -2.05 -2.79 -19.69
C PRO A 123 -2.24 -1.69 -20.75
N LEU A 124 -1.94 -1.98 -22.03
CA LEU A 124 -2.10 -1.03 -23.15
C LEU A 124 -3.55 -1.00 -23.69
N LEU A 125 -4.37 -1.99 -23.36
CA LEU A 125 -5.74 -2.10 -23.86
C LEU A 125 -6.75 -1.32 -23.00
N HIS A 126 -6.34 -0.84 -21.84
CA HIS A 126 -7.18 -0.12 -20.89
C HIS A 126 -6.78 1.33 -20.75
N SER A 127 -7.76 2.21 -20.62
CA SER A 127 -7.51 3.60 -20.27
C SER A 127 -7.18 3.74 -18.78
N PRO A 128 -6.50 4.83 -18.33
CA PRO A 128 -6.32 5.09 -16.89
C PRO A 128 -7.66 5.14 -16.12
N GLN A 129 -8.75 5.53 -16.79
CA GLN A 129 -10.09 5.56 -16.21
C GLN A 129 -10.63 4.15 -15.97
N ASP A 130 -10.44 3.22 -16.92
CA ASP A 130 -10.84 1.82 -16.74
C ASP A 130 -10.07 1.18 -15.59
N VAL A 131 -8.75 1.41 -15.52
CA VAL A 131 -7.89 0.90 -14.45
C VAL A 131 -8.33 1.45 -13.08
N ALA A 132 -8.63 2.74 -12.97
CA ALA A 132 -9.13 3.33 -11.73
C ALA A 132 -10.50 2.75 -11.31
N LEU A 133 -11.39 2.44 -12.26
CA LEU A 133 -12.69 1.84 -11.97
C LEU A 133 -12.58 0.38 -11.52
N VAL A 134 -11.74 -0.41 -12.17
CA VAL A 134 -11.49 -1.79 -11.71
C VAL A 134 -10.75 -1.78 -10.37
N GLY A 135 -9.85 -0.82 -10.14
CA GLY A 135 -9.21 -0.59 -8.86
C GLY A 135 -10.19 -0.34 -7.72
N ALA A 136 -11.30 0.36 -7.98
CA ALA A 136 -12.38 0.54 -6.99
C ALA A 136 -13.07 -0.79 -6.61
N LEU A 137 -13.23 -1.71 -7.58
CA LEU A 137 -13.72 -3.06 -7.30
C LEU A 137 -12.71 -3.85 -6.44
N HIS A 138 -11.44 -3.85 -6.82
CA HIS A 138 -10.36 -4.52 -6.11
C HIS A 138 -10.21 -4.00 -4.67
N ALA A 139 -10.24 -2.66 -4.48
CA ALA A 139 -10.18 -2.02 -3.17
C ALA A 139 -11.32 -2.50 -2.25
N ARG A 140 -12.55 -2.58 -2.78
CA ARG A 140 -13.70 -3.09 -2.01
C ARG A 140 -13.53 -4.57 -1.66
N GLN A 141 -13.05 -5.40 -2.59
CA GLN A 141 -12.82 -6.84 -2.35
C GLN A 141 -11.78 -7.03 -1.25
N THR A 142 -10.65 -6.31 -1.33
CA THR A 142 -9.54 -6.35 -0.38
C THR A 142 -9.98 -5.89 1.01
N LEU A 143 -10.70 -4.75 1.12
CA LEU A 143 -11.25 -4.27 2.39
C LEU A 143 -12.19 -5.31 3.02
N ARG A 144 -13.11 -5.86 2.24
CA ARG A 144 -14.11 -6.84 2.73
C ARG A 144 -13.50 -8.19 3.10
N ALA A 145 -12.30 -8.50 2.60
CA ALA A 145 -11.50 -9.64 3.05
C ALA A 145 -10.73 -9.38 4.36
N GLY A 146 -10.87 -8.17 4.95
CA GLY A 146 -10.28 -7.83 6.24
C GLY A 146 -9.00 -7.00 6.17
N PHE A 147 -8.51 -6.70 4.98
CA PHE A 147 -7.33 -5.83 4.79
C PHE A 147 -7.76 -4.37 4.80
N THR A 148 -7.69 -3.74 5.96
CA THR A 148 -8.12 -2.35 6.17
C THR A 148 -7.07 -1.33 5.75
N THR A 149 -5.83 -1.77 5.55
CA THR A 149 -4.71 -0.97 5.07
C THR A 149 -3.92 -1.77 4.03
N VAL A 150 -3.41 -1.09 3.00
CA VAL A 150 -2.56 -1.69 1.97
C VAL A 150 -1.42 -0.76 1.58
N HIS A 151 -0.34 -1.35 1.06
CA HIS A 151 0.67 -0.68 0.27
C HIS A 151 0.49 -1.08 -1.19
N ASP A 152 0.06 -0.15 -2.02
CA ASP A 152 -0.10 -0.35 -3.46
C ASP A 152 1.22 0.01 -4.13
N VAL A 153 2.02 -1.02 -4.45
CA VAL A 153 3.45 -0.85 -4.75
C VAL A 153 3.77 -0.69 -6.23
N GLY A 154 2.79 -0.33 -7.01
CA GLY A 154 3.05 0.06 -8.39
C GLY A 154 1.88 -0.07 -9.32
N VAL A 155 1.91 0.77 -10.34
CA VAL A 155 0.94 0.82 -11.43
C VAL A 155 1.66 1.14 -12.75
N TYR A 156 1.20 0.53 -13.83
CA TYR A 156 1.67 0.87 -15.18
C TYR A 156 1.08 2.20 -15.65
N GLN A 157 -0.20 2.43 -15.39
CA GLN A 157 -0.86 3.72 -15.70
C GLN A 157 -0.62 4.70 -14.56
N ALA A 158 0.40 5.55 -14.68
CA ALA A 158 0.86 6.40 -13.59
C ALA A 158 -0.27 7.17 -12.89
N PHE A 159 -0.22 7.16 -11.53
CA PHE A 159 -1.10 7.89 -10.62
C PHE A 159 -2.56 7.39 -10.55
N THR A 160 -2.90 6.23 -11.12
CA THR A 160 -4.22 5.61 -10.94
C THR A 160 -4.44 5.24 -9.47
N ASP A 161 -3.42 4.73 -8.77
CA ASP A 161 -3.38 4.46 -7.34
C ASP A 161 -3.56 5.71 -6.48
N VAL A 162 -2.91 6.82 -6.83
CA VAL A 162 -3.08 8.14 -6.17
C VAL A 162 -4.52 8.61 -6.30
N SER A 163 -5.11 8.47 -7.49
CA SER A 163 -6.48 8.85 -7.76
C SER A 163 -7.47 8.01 -6.95
N LEU A 164 -7.26 6.69 -6.89
CA LEU A 164 -8.07 5.75 -6.14
C LEU A 164 -7.99 6.02 -4.63
N ARG A 165 -6.77 6.15 -4.07
CA ARG A 165 -6.56 6.51 -2.66
C ARG A 165 -7.30 7.80 -2.30
N ASN A 166 -7.20 8.82 -3.14
CA ASN A 166 -7.85 10.11 -2.90
C ASN A 166 -9.38 9.98 -2.94
N ALA A 167 -9.94 9.15 -3.81
CA ALA A 167 -11.37 8.86 -3.87
C ALA A 167 -11.86 8.11 -2.61
N ILE A 168 -11.07 7.14 -2.13
CA ILE A 168 -11.36 6.41 -0.88
C ILE A 168 -11.31 7.37 0.32
N ASN A 169 -10.29 8.22 0.40
CA ASN A 169 -10.13 9.19 1.50
C ASN A 169 -11.26 10.23 1.55
N LYS A 170 -11.89 10.53 0.40
CA LYS A 170 -13.08 11.40 0.30
C LYS A 170 -14.40 10.66 0.54
N GLY A 171 -14.36 9.34 0.76
CA GLY A 171 -15.56 8.52 0.93
C GLY A 171 -16.37 8.31 -0.36
N TRP A 172 -15.79 8.58 -1.53
CA TRP A 172 -16.45 8.34 -2.82
C TRP A 172 -16.44 6.85 -3.21
N VAL A 173 -15.42 6.13 -2.75
CA VAL A 173 -15.18 4.72 -3.03
C VAL A 173 -14.92 3.99 -1.72
N GLU A 174 -15.53 2.81 -1.54
CA GLU A 174 -15.22 1.89 -0.44
C GLU A 174 -13.87 1.21 -0.70
N GLY A 175 -12.96 1.28 0.27
CA GLY A 175 -11.64 0.65 0.13
C GLY A 175 -10.79 0.79 1.39
N PRO A 176 -9.62 0.14 1.43
CA PRO A 176 -8.66 0.22 2.53
C PRO A 176 -7.99 1.61 2.59
N ARG A 177 -7.23 1.86 3.66
CA ARG A 177 -6.23 2.94 3.65
C ARG A 177 -5.11 2.52 2.72
N MET A 178 -4.68 3.40 1.84
CA MET A 178 -3.66 3.07 0.83
C MET A 178 -2.41 3.94 1.02
N ASN A 179 -1.24 3.32 1.10
CA ASN A 179 0.04 3.93 0.80
C ASN A 179 0.31 3.64 -0.69
N VAL A 180 0.68 4.64 -1.48
CA VAL A 180 0.76 4.54 -2.95
C VAL A 180 2.06 5.10 -3.50
N VAL A 181 2.53 4.56 -4.63
CA VAL A 181 3.83 4.87 -5.22
C VAL A 181 3.78 5.58 -6.59
N GLY A 182 2.61 5.59 -7.24
CA GLY A 182 2.33 6.36 -8.46
C GLY A 182 2.91 5.81 -9.75
N ALA A 183 4.10 5.23 -9.74
CA ALA A 183 4.74 4.53 -10.86
C ALA A 183 5.97 3.75 -10.37
N TYR A 184 6.41 2.74 -11.13
CA TYR A 184 7.67 2.05 -10.89
C TYR A 184 8.88 2.94 -11.27
N ILE A 185 9.89 3.04 -10.41
CA ILE A 185 11.22 3.51 -10.81
C ILE A 185 11.96 2.30 -11.39
N THR A 186 12.22 2.34 -12.69
CA THR A 186 12.76 1.22 -13.47
C THR A 186 13.67 1.75 -14.60
N ILE A 187 14.42 0.86 -15.23
CA ILE A 187 15.14 1.16 -16.45
C ILE A 187 14.27 0.92 -17.67
N LYS A 188 14.66 1.50 -18.82
CA LYS A 188 13.99 1.18 -20.08
C LYS A 188 14.17 -0.30 -20.43
N GLY A 189 13.07 -0.99 -20.76
CA GLY A 189 13.03 -2.42 -21.04
C GLY A 189 13.23 -3.29 -19.81
N GLY A 190 13.18 -2.72 -18.60
CA GLY A 190 13.26 -3.45 -17.34
C GLY A 190 11.92 -4.02 -16.90
N GLY A 191 11.90 -4.76 -15.78
CA GLY A 191 10.74 -5.48 -15.26
C GLY A 191 9.53 -4.60 -14.89
N GLY A 192 9.74 -3.28 -14.73
CA GLY A 192 8.66 -2.31 -14.48
C GLY A 192 8.30 -1.46 -15.70
N ASP A 193 8.89 -1.71 -16.87
CA ASP A 193 8.59 -0.99 -18.11
C ASP A 193 7.75 -1.86 -19.05
N ILE A 194 6.90 -1.22 -19.84
CA ILE A 194 6.22 -1.85 -20.96
C ILE A 194 6.90 -1.32 -22.23
N ASP A 195 7.87 -2.06 -22.75
CA ASP A 195 8.58 -1.73 -23.99
C ASP A 195 8.07 -2.63 -25.11
N GLY A 196 7.15 -2.10 -25.90
CA GLY A 196 6.68 -2.76 -27.11
C GLY A 196 5.47 -3.69 -26.90
N GLY A 197 4.30 -3.13 -27.09
CA GLY A 197 3.09 -3.91 -27.33
C GLY A 197 3.09 -4.55 -28.73
N PRO A 198 2.05 -5.34 -29.06
CA PRO A 198 1.86 -5.89 -30.40
C PRO A 198 2.04 -4.79 -31.45
N ALA A 199 2.54 -5.16 -32.62
CA ALA A 199 2.81 -4.24 -33.73
C ALA A 199 1.60 -3.33 -34.00
N GLY A 200 1.78 -2.01 -33.80
CA GLY A 200 0.74 -1.00 -34.00
C GLY A 200 0.13 -0.40 -32.73
N LEU A 201 0.42 -0.90 -31.54
CA LEU A 201 0.07 -0.24 -30.27
C LEU A 201 1.21 0.70 -29.85
N LYS A 202 0.86 1.96 -29.55
CA LYS A 202 1.79 2.93 -28.99
C LYS A 202 1.67 2.88 -27.46
N VAL A 203 2.79 2.70 -26.77
CA VAL A 203 2.84 2.85 -25.31
C VAL A 203 2.59 4.31 -24.95
N PRO A 204 1.60 4.63 -24.10
CA PRO A 204 1.33 6.00 -23.68
C PRO A 204 2.46 6.58 -22.82
N ASP A 205 2.71 7.88 -22.90
CA ASP A 205 3.79 8.55 -22.18
C ASP A 205 3.64 8.44 -20.63
N ASN A 206 2.41 8.31 -20.12
CA ASN A 206 2.14 8.12 -18.70
C ASN A 206 2.59 6.75 -18.17
N MET A 207 2.87 5.77 -19.03
CA MET A 207 3.43 4.47 -18.63
C MET A 207 4.98 4.50 -18.53
N HIS A 208 5.62 5.58 -18.98
CA HIS A 208 7.07 5.77 -18.92
C HIS A 208 7.51 6.80 -17.86
N VAL A 209 6.61 7.19 -16.95
CA VAL A 209 6.88 8.25 -15.95
C VAL A 209 8.09 7.95 -15.09
N GLY A 210 8.25 6.70 -14.66
CA GLY A 210 9.30 6.29 -13.73
C GLY A 210 10.58 5.74 -14.37
N ILE A 211 10.73 5.79 -15.73
CA ILE A 211 11.95 5.32 -16.40
C ILE A 211 13.11 6.23 -16.07
N VAL A 212 14.22 5.62 -15.60
CA VAL A 212 15.45 6.30 -15.20
C VAL A 212 16.66 5.78 -16.00
N SER A 213 17.77 6.53 -15.98
CA SER A 213 18.98 6.20 -16.73
C SER A 213 20.27 6.56 -16.00
N ASN A 214 20.21 7.22 -14.87
CA ASN A 214 21.34 7.59 -14.03
C ASN A 214 20.86 8.15 -12.68
N PRO A 215 21.72 8.26 -11.65
CA PRO A 215 21.34 8.72 -10.31
C PRO A 215 20.69 10.13 -10.27
N GLU A 216 21.12 11.06 -11.11
CA GLU A 216 20.55 12.41 -11.13
C GLU A 216 19.13 12.40 -11.69
N ASN A 217 18.93 11.69 -12.80
CA ASN A 217 17.58 11.51 -13.37
C ASN A 217 16.66 10.77 -12.38
N THR A 218 17.20 9.81 -11.61
CA THR A 218 16.44 9.12 -10.56
C THR A 218 15.93 10.08 -9.49
N ARG A 219 16.76 11.01 -8.99
CA ARG A 219 16.29 12.04 -8.03
C ARG A 219 15.17 12.89 -8.61
N GLN A 220 15.33 13.36 -9.85
CA GLN A 220 14.31 14.17 -10.51
C GLN A 220 12.97 13.42 -10.65
N LYS A 221 13.01 12.12 -10.96
CA LYS A 221 11.81 11.30 -11.06
C LYS A 221 11.16 11.08 -9.70
N VAL A 222 11.94 10.83 -8.65
CA VAL A 222 11.43 10.72 -7.27
C VAL A 222 10.75 12.01 -6.82
N ASP A 223 11.37 13.17 -7.01
CA ASP A 223 10.78 14.47 -6.73
C ASP A 223 9.48 14.70 -7.52
N TYR A 224 9.48 14.31 -8.79
CA TYR A 224 8.29 14.40 -9.63
C TYR A 224 7.13 13.55 -9.08
N LEU A 225 7.40 12.31 -8.65
CA LEU A 225 6.38 11.44 -8.08
C LEU A 225 5.81 12.04 -6.78
N PHE A 226 6.64 12.53 -5.86
CA PHE A 226 6.17 13.19 -4.64
C PHE A 226 5.36 14.45 -4.93
N ALA A 227 5.74 15.24 -5.93
CA ALA A 227 4.97 16.41 -6.37
C ALA A 227 3.57 16.04 -6.89
N HIS A 228 3.36 14.78 -7.30
CA HIS A 228 2.06 14.24 -7.73
C HIS A 228 1.33 13.48 -6.61
N GLY A 229 1.86 13.52 -5.38
CA GLY A 229 1.17 13.08 -4.19
C GLY A 229 1.30 11.60 -3.85
N VAL A 230 2.41 10.96 -4.22
CA VAL A 230 2.72 9.61 -3.75
C VAL A 230 3.13 9.61 -2.27
N ASP A 231 3.05 8.46 -1.61
CA ASP A 231 3.39 8.29 -0.21
C ASP A 231 4.78 7.65 -0.03
N SER A 232 5.22 6.85 -1.00
CA SER A 232 6.51 6.14 -0.99
C SER A 232 6.97 5.84 -2.42
N ILE A 233 8.12 5.19 -2.59
CA ILE A 233 8.72 4.91 -3.90
C ILE A 233 8.98 3.42 -4.08
N LYS A 234 8.57 2.85 -5.20
CA LYS A 234 8.88 1.47 -5.62
C LYS A 234 9.99 1.47 -6.66
N LEU A 235 11.04 0.70 -6.38
CA LEU A 235 12.15 0.44 -7.27
C LEU A 235 12.05 -0.96 -7.87
N ILE A 236 12.45 -1.13 -9.12
CA ILE A 236 12.61 -2.42 -9.77
C ILE A 236 14.11 -2.68 -9.86
N ALA A 237 14.66 -3.39 -8.86
CA ALA A 237 16.11 -3.59 -8.73
C ALA A 237 16.63 -4.73 -9.61
N THR A 238 15.78 -5.72 -9.92
CA THR A 238 16.11 -6.87 -10.79
C THR A 238 14.99 -7.12 -11.79
N GLY A 239 15.25 -7.97 -12.78
CA GLY A 239 14.21 -8.47 -13.66
C GLY A 239 13.12 -9.22 -12.89
N ALA A 240 11.95 -9.38 -13.51
CA ALA A 240 10.74 -9.90 -12.90
C ALA A 240 10.32 -11.26 -13.51
N VAL A 241 9.57 -12.04 -12.72
CA VAL A 241 9.01 -13.33 -13.19
C VAL A 241 7.99 -13.09 -14.30
N LEU A 242 7.09 -12.14 -14.15
CA LEU A 242 5.99 -11.89 -15.08
C LEU A 242 6.33 -10.96 -16.25
N ALA A 243 7.51 -10.35 -16.28
CA ALA A 243 7.93 -9.49 -17.38
C ALA A 243 8.76 -10.24 -18.40
N GLU A 244 8.33 -10.26 -19.67
CA GLU A 244 9.08 -10.86 -20.76
C GLU A 244 10.38 -10.07 -21.04
N GLY A 245 11.42 -10.76 -21.52
CA GLY A 245 12.70 -10.13 -21.84
C GLY A 245 13.59 -9.80 -20.65
N THR A 246 13.15 -10.05 -19.41
CA THR A 246 13.91 -9.83 -18.17
C THR A 246 14.17 -11.14 -17.43
N GLU A 247 15.22 -11.19 -16.59
CA GLU A 247 15.58 -12.36 -15.80
C GLU A 247 15.64 -12.00 -14.31
N PRO A 248 14.94 -12.76 -13.42
CA PRO A 248 14.87 -12.48 -11.98
C PRO A 248 16.23 -12.37 -11.30
N GLY A 249 17.23 -13.13 -11.75
CA GLY A 249 18.59 -13.08 -11.22
C GLY A 249 19.40 -11.86 -11.64
N GLN A 250 18.96 -11.12 -12.66
CA GLN A 250 19.73 -10.04 -13.26
C GLN A 250 19.37 -8.69 -12.63
N MET A 251 20.39 -7.98 -12.15
CA MET A 251 20.24 -6.61 -11.63
C MET A 251 19.94 -5.63 -12.79
N GLU A 252 18.98 -4.74 -12.59
CA GLU A 252 18.54 -3.70 -13.53
C GLU A 252 18.96 -2.31 -13.06
N LEU A 253 18.46 -1.86 -11.90
CA LEU A 253 18.93 -0.61 -11.32
C LEU A 253 20.31 -0.79 -10.66
N THR A 254 21.20 0.16 -10.87
CA THR A 254 22.48 0.20 -10.17
C THR A 254 22.30 0.58 -8.68
N GLU A 255 23.25 0.19 -7.83
CA GLU A 255 23.25 0.59 -6.42
C GLU A 255 23.19 2.11 -6.25
N ASP A 256 23.88 2.87 -7.12
CA ASP A 256 23.91 4.33 -7.05
C ASP A 256 22.56 4.96 -7.43
N GLU A 257 21.83 4.40 -8.38
CA GLU A 257 20.47 4.84 -8.71
C GLU A 257 19.49 4.55 -7.56
N MET A 258 19.54 3.33 -6.99
CA MET A 258 18.72 2.96 -5.83
C MET A 258 19.05 3.83 -4.61
N ARG A 259 20.35 4.12 -4.38
CA ARG A 259 20.80 5.01 -3.31
C ARG A 259 20.31 6.44 -3.54
N ALA A 260 20.35 6.94 -4.77
CA ALA A 260 19.82 8.24 -5.13
C ALA A 260 18.33 8.34 -4.84
N ALA A 261 17.55 7.31 -5.19
CA ALA A 261 16.12 7.25 -4.89
C ALA A 261 15.85 7.25 -3.38
N SER A 262 16.58 6.42 -2.61
CA SER A 262 16.39 6.29 -1.17
C SER A 262 16.73 7.60 -0.43
N GLN A 263 17.81 8.26 -0.84
CA GLN A 263 18.21 9.56 -0.29
C GLN A 263 17.19 10.66 -0.62
N GLU A 264 16.64 10.64 -1.84
CA GLU A 264 15.65 11.64 -2.25
C GLU A 264 14.32 11.42 -1.52
N ALA A 265 13.82 10.18 -1.45
CA ALA A 265 12.62 9.84 -0.67
C ALA A 265 12.73 10.25 0.81
N ALA A 266 13.92 10.10 1.40
CA ALA A 266 14.17 10.52 2.78
C ALA A 266 14.02 12.04 2.99
N LYS A 267 14.32 12.89 1.99
CA LYS A 267 14.09 14.34 2.09
C LYS A 267 12.60 14.68 2.16
N HIS A 268 11.75 13.86 1.57
CA HIS A 268 10.29 13.95 1.67
C HIS A 268 9.73 13.30 2.95
N GLY A 269 10.60 12.82 3.86
CA GLY A 269 10.18 12.10 5.07
C GLY A 269 9.62 10.69 4.81
N SER A 270 9.93 10.13 3.65
CA SER A 270 9.41 8.85 3.16
C SER A 270 10.51 7.81 2.93
N PHE A 271 10.20 6.74 2.22
CA PHE A 271 11.08 5.59 2.05
C PHE A 271 10.94 4.98 0.65
N THR A 272 11.87 4.08 0.33
CA THR A 272 11.83 3.25 -0.87
C THR A 272 11.64 1.78 -0.50
N VAL A 273 10.96 1.03 -1.38
CA VAL A 273 10.87 -0.42 -1.36
C VAL A 273 11.37 -0.97 -2.71
N ALA A 274 11.90 -2.19 -2.75
CA ALA A 274 12.53 -2.70 -3.96
C ALA A 274 12.06 -4.11 -4.31
N HIS A 275 11.48 -4.26 -5.50
CA HIS A 275 11.38 -5.54 -6.18
C HIS A 275 12.79 -6.06 -6.45
N ALA A 276 13.17 -7.19 -5.87
CA ALA A 276 14.45 -7.81 -6.09
C ALA A 276 14.39 -9.33 -5.87
N HIS A 277 14.68 -10.10 -6.91
CA HIS A 277 14.78 -11.55 -6.84
C HIS A 277 16.22 -12.00 -6.66
N GLY A 278 17.15 -11.49 -7.48
CA GLY A 278 18.56 -11.93 -7.51
C GLY A 278 19.36 -11.46 -6.30
N ALA A 279 20.23 -12.33 -5.76
CA ALA A 279 21.00 -12.07 -4.54
C ALA A 279 21.84 -10.77 -4.61
N GLU A 280 22.48 -10.48 -5.75
CA GLU A 280 23.28 -9.26 -5.89
C GLU A 280 22.42 -8.00 -5.92
N GLY A 281 21.26 -8.04 -6.60
CA GLY A 281 20.28 -6.93 -6.58
C GLY A 281 19.71 -6.69 -5.17
N ILE A 282 19.39 -7.75 -4.44
CA ILE A 282 18.94 -7.69 -3.04
C ILE A 282 20.01 -7.00 -2.16
N LYS A 283 21.26 -7.46 -2.24
CA LYS A 283 22.37 -6.89 -1.44
C LYS A 283 22.65 -5.44 -1.81
N ALA A 284 22.61 -5.11 -3.11
CA ALA A 284 22.76 -3.72 -3.59
C ALA A 284 21.64 -2.82 -3.07
N ALA A 285 20.38 -3.28 -3.13
CA ALA A 285 19.23 -2.55 -2.61
C ALA A 285 19.33 -2.31 -1.09
N ILE A 286 19.77 -3.32 -0.32
CA ILE A 286 20.00 -3.16 1.13
C ILE A 286 21.08 -2.10 1.39
N ARG A 287 22.22 -2.15 0.68
CA ARG A 287 23.29 -1.14 0.82
C ARG A 287 22.87 0.26 0.38
N ALA A 288 21.93 0.33 -0.57
CA ALA A 288 21.31 1.58 -1.04
C ALA A 288 20.35 2.19 -0.02
N GLY A 289 19.97 1.45 1.04
CA GLY A 289 19.14 1.93 2.14
C GLY A 289 17.64 1.77 1.90
N VAL A 290 17.22 0.81 1.05
CA VAL A 290 15.79 0.51 0.90
C VAL A 290 15.20 -0.05 2.20
N ARG A 291 13.93 0.22 2.43
CA ARG A 291 13.23 -0.17 3.66
C ARG A 291 12.75 -1.61 3.64
N SER A 292 12.31 -2.10 2.49
CA SER A 292 11.96 -3.51 2.28
C SER A 292 12.46 -4.04 0.94
N ILE A 293 12.69 -5.35 0.92
CA ILE A 293 12.90 -6.14 -0.30
C ILE A 293 11.63 -6.96 -0.52
N GLU A 294 11.02 -6.74 -1.66
CA GLU A 294 9.86 -7.47 -2.14
C GLU A 294 10.33 -8.75 -2.84
N HIS A 295 9.61 -9.85 -2.68
CA HIS A 295 9.89 -11.18 -3.21
C HIS A 295 11.12 -11.84 -2.60
N ALA A 296 12.30 -11.26 -2.72
CA ALA A 296 13.58 -11.78 -2.23
C ALA A 296 13.86 -13.25 -2.64
N SER A 297 13.42 -13.68 -3.83
CA SER A 297 13.28 -15.09 -4.18
C SER A 297 14.57 -15.88 -4.17
N LEU A 298 15.69 -15.28 -4.60
CA LEU A 298 17.01 -15.93 -4.67
C LEU A 298 17.97 -15.37 -3.60
N ILE A 299 17.42 -14.96 -2.45
CA ILE A 299 18.23 -14.42 -1.36
C ILE A 299 19.21 -15.47 -0.82
N ASP A 300 20.48 -15.11 -0.68
CA ASP A 300 21.51 -15.94 -0.08
C ASP A 300 21.68 -15.66 1.43
N ASP A 301 22.53 -16.45 2.09
CA ASP A 301 22.77 -16.32 3.53
C ASP A 301 23.43 -14.97 3.88
N GLU A 302 24.21 -14.37 2.97
CA GLU A 302 24.78 -13.03 3.12
C GLU A 302 23.67 -11.97 3.06
N GLY A 303 22.78 -12.04 2.07
CA GLY A 303 21.63 -11.14 1.95
C GLY A 303 20.72 -11.19 3.19
N ILE A 304 20.46 -12.38 3.73
CA ILE A 304 19.70 -12.56 4.99
C ILE A 304 20.43 -11.88 6.17
N ALA A 305 21.73 -12.08 6.29
CA ALA A 305 22.54 -11.45 7.35
C ALA A 305 22.54 -9.92 7.21
N MET A 306 22.65 -9.41 5.99
CA MET A 306 22.59 -7.98 5.69
C MET A 306 21.22 -7.39 6.01
N ALA A 307 20.14 -8.03 5.58
CA ALA A 307 18.77 -7.56 5.87
C ALA A 307 18.54 -7.44 7.38
N LYS A 308 19.00 -8.44 8.15
CA LYS A 308 18.95 -8.40 9.63
C LYS A 308 19.77 -7.26 10.21
N ALA A 309 21.01 -7.08 9.76
CA ALA A 309 21.92 -6.07 10.28
C ALA A 309 21.48 -4.63 9.99
N HIS A 310 20.89 -4.39 8.81
CA HIS A 310 20.38 -3.09 8.39
C HIS A 310 18.94 -2.84 8.88
N GLY A 311 18.24 -3.88 9.36
CA GLY A 311 16.84 -3.79 9.76
C GLY A 311 15.90 -3.62 8.58
N THR A 312 16.35 -4.00 7.38
CA THR A 312 15.54 -4.06 6.16
C THR A 312 14.50 -5.16 6.30
N PHE A 313 13.25 -4.87 5.96
CA PHE A 313 12.19 -5.86 5.93
C PHE A 313 12.34 -6.79 4.72
N LEU A 314 11.92 -8.04 4.88
CA LEU A 314 11.64 -8.93 3.77
C LEU A 314 10.12 -9.09 3.65
N ASP A 315 9.59 -8.78 2.49
CA ASP A 315 8.20 -8.92 2.13
C ASP A 315 8.09 -9.97 1.02
N MET A 316 7.79 -11.21 1.42
CA MET A 316 7.92 -12.37 0.55
C MET A 316 6.57 -13.04 0.30
N ASP A 317 6.11 -12.98 -0.92
CA ASP A 317 4.84 -13.46 -1.47
C ASP A 317 4.87 -14.98 -1.77
N ILE A 318 5.14 -15.79 -0.77
CA ILE A 318 5.46 -17.23 -0.92
C ILE A 318 4.29 -18.14 -1.35
N TYR A 319 3.06 -17.62 -1.43
CA TYR A 319 1.89 -18.29 -2.03
C TYR A 319 1.88 -18.15 -3.56
N ASP A 320 2.31 -17.02 -4.06
CA ASP A 320 2.12 -16.56 -5.43
C ASP A 320 2.64 -17.56 -6.48
N GLY A 321 3.81 -18.15 -6.25
CA GLY A 321 4.40 -19.12 -7.17
C GLY A 321 3.53 -20.34 -7.47
N ASP A 322 2.72 -20.83 -6.52
CA ASP A 322 1.78 -21.93 -6.76
C ASP A 322 0.60 -21.47 -7.62
N TYR A 323 0.14 -20.22 -7.43
CA TYR A 323 -0.91 -19.65 -8.27
C TYR A 323 -0.42 -19.47 -9.72
N ILE A 324 0.77 -18.91 -9.92
CA ILE A 324 1.38 -18.72 -11.24
C ILE A 324 1.55 -20.07 -11.95
N ASP A 325 2.04 -21.11 -11.27
CA ASP A 325 2.19 -22.44 -11.89
C ASP A 325 0.83 -23.02 -12.29
N GLN A 326 -0.15 -23.03 -11.38
CA GLN A 326 -1.46 -23.62 -11.64
C GLN A 326 -2.24 -22.84 -12.71
N GLU A 327 -2.37 -21.53 -12.50
CA GLU A 327 -3.21 -20.70 -13.36
C GLU A 327 -2.52 -20.37 -14.68
N GLY A 328 -1.20 -20.16 -14.66
CA GLY A 328 -0.42 -19.93 -15.86
C GLY A 328 -0.45 -21.12 -16.82
N ARG A 329 -0.34 -22.37 -16.30
CA ARG A 329 -0.52 -23.57 -17.14
C ARG A 329 -1.94 -23.67 -17.68
N ARG A 330 -2.95 -23.38 -16.85
CA ARG A 330 -4.37 -23.44 -17.26
C ARG A 330 -4.70 -22.43 -18.34
N GLN A 331 -4.14 -21.21 -18.25
CA GLN A 331 -4.39 -20.12 -19.21
C GLN A 331 -3.40 -20.11 -20.39
N GLY A 332 -2.36 -20.92 -20.37
CA GLY A 332 -1.35 -20.97 -21.43
C GLY A 332 -0.38 -19.77 -21.40
N TRP A 333 0.03 -19.36 -20.21
CA TRP A 333 1.06 -18.32 -20.07
C TRP A 333 2.37 -18.77 -20.70
N SER A 334 3.26 -17.83 -21.02
CA SER A 334 4.48 -18.11 -21.77
C SER A 334 5.38 -19.12 -21.05
N ALA A 335 6.13 -19.90 -21.84
CA ALA A 335 7.11 -20.85 -21.31
C ALA A 335 8.22 -20.14 -20.50
N SER A 336 8.54 -18.90 -20.85
CA SER A 336 9.50 -18.05 -20.14
C SER A 336 9.01 -17.75 -18.71
N ILE A 337 7.77 -17.26 -18.55
CA ILE A 337 7.16 -16.99 -17.25
C ILE A 337 7.13 -18.25 -16.37
N LEU A 338 6.63 -19.37 -16.92
CA LEU A 338 6.53 -20.63 -16.17
C LEU A 338 7.90 -21.17 -15.75
N ARG A 339 8.93 -21.01 -16.58
CA ARG A 339 10.32 -21.37 -16.24
C ARG A 339 10.83 -20.51 -15.09
N LYS A 340 10.73 -19.17 -15.20
CA LYS A 340 11.18 -18.23 -14.18
C LYS A 340 10.48 -18.48 -12.84
N ASN A 341 9.18 -18.73 -12.87
CA ASN A 341 8.41 -19.10 -11.68
C ASN A 341 8.93 -20.40 -11.03
N THR A 342 9.22 -21.43 -11.84
CA THR A 342 9.77 -22.70 -11.35
C THR A 342 11.14 -22.50 -10.69
N GLU A 343 12.00 -21.65 -11.28
CA GLU A 343 13.36 -21.38 -10.79
C GLU A 343 13.36 -20.57 -9.48
N THR A 344 12.33 -19.76 -9.23
CA THR A 344 12.28 -18.84 -8.08
C THR A 344 11.47 -19.39 -6.90
N THR A 345 10.38 -20.12 -7.12
CA THR A 345 9.38 -20.45 -6.08
C THR A 345 9.96 -21.22 -4.88
N GLU A 346 10.64 -22.36 -5.12
CA GLU A 346 11.18 -23.16 -4.00
C GLU A 346 12.40 -22.50 -3.35
N ALA A 347 13.21 -21.77 -4.13
CA ALA A 347 14.32 -20.98 -3.58
C ALA A 347 13.79 -19.88 -2.64
N GLN A 348 12.73 -19.18 -3.01
CA GLN A 348 12.06 -18.17 -2.19
C GLN A 348 11.56 -18.76 -0.86
N ARG A 349 10.91 -19.92 -0.90
CA ARG A 349 10.41 -20.61 0.29
C ARG A 349 11.52 -21.04 1.24
N GLU A 350 12.66 -21.52 0.69
CA GLU A 350 13.82 -21.84 1.48
C GLU A 350 14.46 -20.57 2.09
N GLY A 351 14.59 -19.50 1.29
CA GLY A 351 15.01 -18.18 1.77
C GLY A 351 14.13 -17.66 2.90
N PHE A 352 12.81 -17.80 2.76
CA PHE A 352 11.83 -17.43 3.79
C PHE A 352 12.08 -18.18 5.11
N ARG A 353 12.22 -19.52 5.07
CA ARG A 353 12.53 -20.33 6.29
C ARG A 353 13.80 -19.85 6.97
N LYS A 354 14.87 -19.62 6.20
CA LYS A 354 16.15 -19.13 6.72
C LYS A 354 16.02 -17.75 7.34
N ALA A 355 15.29 -16.82 6.68
CA ALA A 355 15.07 -15.46 7.17
C ALA A 355 14.27 -15.45 8.49
N VAL A 356 13.19 -16.23 8.56
CA VAL A 356 12.39 -16.42 9.80
C VAL A 356 13.28 -16.94 10.92
N LYS A 357 14.03 -18.02 10.67
CA LYS A 357 14.96 -18.61 11.65
C LYS A 357 16.04 -17.63 12.10
N ALA A 358 16.54 -16.80 11.19
CA ALA A 358 17.55 -15.78 11.50
C ALA A 358 16.95 -14.60 12.29
N GLY A 359 15.63 -14.44 12.36
CA GLY A 359 14.95 -13.32 13.00
C GLY A 359 15.09 -12.02 12.22
N VAL A 360 15.02 -12.08 10.90
CA VAL A 360 14.88 -10.91 10.04
C VAL A 360 13.48 -10.30 10.24
N LYS A 361 13.35 -9.01 10.10
CA LYS A 361 12.01 -8.36 10.10
C LYS A 361 11.24 -8.80 8.86
N MET A 362 10.06 -9.36 9.08
CA MET A 362 9.17 -9.81 8.01
C MET A 362 7.88 -9.01 8.04
N SER A 363 7.38 -8.60 6.88
CA SER A 363 6.04 -8.09 6.67
C SER A 363 5.16 -9.10 5.93
N PHE A 364 3.90 -8.78 5.80
CA PHE A 364 2.93 -9.56 5.05
C PHE A 364 2.64 -8.83 3.75
N GLY A 365 3.12 -9.38 2.64
CA GLY A 365 2.84 -8.92 1.31
C GLY A 365 2.44 -10.08 0.42
N THR A 366 1.57 -9.82 -0.53
CA THR A 366 0.89 -10.86 -1.28
C THR A 366 1.12 -10.81 -2.77
N ASP A 367 1.51 -9.67 -3.30
CA ASP A 367 1.52 -9.38 -4.74
C ASP A 367 0.12 -9.57 -5.39
N ALA A 368 -0.94 -9.34 -4.58
CA ALA A 368 -2.31 -9.40 -5.08
C ALA A 368 -2.52 -8.39 -6.21
N GLY A 369 -3.05 -8.86 -7.31
CA GLY A 369 -2.98 -8.33 -8.66
C GLY A 369 -2.44 -9.43 -9.57
N VAL A 370 -1.42 -10.16 -9.17
CA VAL A 370 -1.00 -11.42 -9.81
C VAL A 370 -2.06 -12.49 -9.60
N TYR A 371 -2.66 -12.53 -8.42
CA TYR A 371 -3.84 -13.36 -8.15
C TYR A 371 -5.02 -12.52 -7.61
N PRO A 372 -6.26 -13.07 -7.57
CA PRO A 372 -7.45 -12.27 -7.31
C PRO A 372 -7.44 -11.56 -5.97
N HIS A 373 -7.70 -10.25 -5.99
CA HIS A 373 -7.94 -9.45 -4.79
C HIS A 373 -9.07 -10.03 -3.94
N GLY A 374 -8.94 -9.92 -2.63
CA GLY A 374 -9.88 -10.53 -1.67
C GLY A 374 -9.51 -11.94 -1.27
N THR A 375 -8.46 -12.54 -1.88
CA THR A 375 -7.92 -13.86 -1.49
C THR A 375 -6.54 -13.76 -0.84
N ASN A 376 -6.12 -12.56 -0.49
CA ASN A 376 -4.82 -12.23 0.11
C ASN A 376 -4.48 -13.10 1.33
N ALA A 377 -5.47 -13.45 2.15
CA ALA A 377 -5.26 -14.25 3.37
C ALA A 377 -4.75 -15.69 3.13
N LYS A 378 -4.76 -16.21 1.90
CA LYS A 378 -4.13 -17.49 1.56
C LYS A 378 -2.64 -17.52 1.89
N GLN A 379 -1.98 -16.38 1.85
CA GLN A 379 -0.58 -16.21 2.21
C GLN A 379 -0.28 -16.66 3.65
N PHE A 380 -1.21 -16.48 4.62
CA PHE A 380 -0.99 -16.87 6.00
C PHE A 380 -0.65 -18.34 6.18
N ALA A 381 -1.37 -19.23 5.51
CA ALA A 381 -1.14 -20.68 5.59
C ALA A 381 0.27 -21.05 5.11
N TYR A 382 0.77 -20.36 4.10
CA TYR A 382 2.13 -20.54 3.59
C TYR A 382 3.17 -20.01 4.57
N MET A 383 2.99 -18.82 5.15
CA MET A 383 3.90 -18.28 6.16
C MET A 383 4.07 -19.23 7.33
N VAL A 384 2.98 -19.83 7.83
CA VAL A 384 3.03 -20.82 8.91
C VAL A 384 3.68 -22.13 8.46
N ARG A 385 3.30 -22.65 7.29
CA ARG A 385 3.89 -23.85 6.70
C ARG A 385 5.42 -23.73 6.52
N TYR A 386 5.91 -22.53 6.24
CA TYR A 386 7.32 -22.26 5.98
C TYR A 386 8.07 -21.65 7.17
N GLY A 387 7.53 -21.73 8.40
CA GLY A 387 8.31 -21.57 9.62
C GLY A 387 7.87 -20.51 10.61
N MET A 388 6.89 -19.67 10.29
CA MET A 388 6.32 -18.76 11.29
C MET A 388 5.35 -19.47 12.22
N THR A 389 5.24 -18.99 13.46
CA THR A 389 4.07 -19.30 14.27
C THR A 389 2.85 -18.51 13.77
N PRO A 390 1.60 -18.95 14.05
CA PRO A 390 0.42 -18.17 13.71
C PRO A 390 0.48 -16.73 14.19
N MET A 391 0.93 -16.49 15.41
CA MET A 391 1.08 -15.14 15.98
C MET A 391 2.10 -14.30 15.19
N GLN A 392 3.23 -14.89 14.78
CA GLN A 392 4.22 -14.17 13.96
C GLN A 392 3.65 -13.78 12.60
N ALA A 393 2.86 -14.64 11.96
CA ALA A 393 2.20 -14.32 10.70
C ALA A 393 1.15 -13.20 10.87
N ILE A 394 0.36 -13.22 11.97
CA ILE A 394 -0.56 -12.14 12.32
C ILE A 394 0.20 -10.84 12.58
N GLN A 395 1.31 -10.89 13.32
CA GLN A 395 2.15 -9.72 13.57
C GLN A 395 2.77 -9.15 12.29
N ALA A 396 3.13 -10.01 11.33
CA ALA A 396 3.62 -9.58 10.01
C ALA A 396 2.56 -8.76 9.25
N ALA A 397 1.28 -9.18 9.35
CA ALA A 397 0.14 -8.51 8.70
C ALA A 397 -0.49 -7.40 9.55
N THR A 398 0.12 -6.99 10.63
CA THR A 398 -0.38 -5.95 11.53
C THR A 398 0.74 -5.01 11.94
N ILE A 399 1.33 -5.17 13.14
CA ILE A 399 2.33 -4.23 13.67
C ILE A 399 3.58 -4.11 12.80
N ASN A 400 4.07 -5.21 12.21
CA ASN A 400 5.28 -5.16 11.39
C ASN A 400 5.05 -4.40 10.08
N ALA A 401 3.95 -4.69 9.38
CA ALA A 401 3.56 -3.95 8.18
C ALA A 401 3.29 -2.48 8.50
N ALA A 402 2.64 -2.17 9.64
CA ALA A 402 2.45 -0.79 10.07
C ALA A 402 3.79 -0.06 10.32
N ILE A 403 4.79 -0.75 10.90
CA ILE A 403 6.15 -0.20 11.08
C ILE A 403 6.82 -0.01 9.71
N LEU A 404 6.68 -0.96 8.79
CA LEU A 404 7.19 -0.84 7.42
C LEU A 404 6.63 0.42 6.75
N LEU A 405 5.33 0.66 6.83
CA LEU A 405 4.66 1.83 6.24
C LEU A 405 4.90 3.15 6.99
N GLN A 406 5.60 3.14 8.13
CA GLN A 406 5.74 4.29 9.05
C GLN A 406 4.41 4.77 9.65
N TRP A 407 3.38 3.94 9.64
CA TRP A 407 2.03 4.23 10.14
C TRP A 407 1.71 3.54 11.48
N GLN A 408 2.74 3.07 12.20
CA GLN A 408 2.61 2.31 13.46
C GLN A 408 1.94 3.09 14.61
N LYS A 409 1.68 4.38 14.45
CA LYS A 409 0.93 5.19 15.43
C LYS A 409 -0.57 5.24 15.13
N ASP A 410 -0.96 4.78 13.95
CA ASP A 410 -2.32 4.93 13.43
C ASP A 410 -3.00 3.58 13.15
N VAL A 411 -2.26 2.57 12.67
CA VAL A 411 -2.79 1.27 12.26
C VAL A 411 -1.94 0.12 12.80
N GLY A 412 -2.44 -1.12 12.66
CA GLY A 412 -1.72 -2.34 13.00
C GLY A 412 -1.86 -2.77 14.47
N SER A 413 -2.56 -2.00 15.31
CA SER A 413 -2.87 -2.33 16.69
C SER A 413 -4.24 -1.78 17.06
N LEU A 414 -4.83 -2.29 18.16
CA LEU A 414 -6.04 -1.74 18.79
C LEU A 414 -5.72 -0.99 20.10
N SER A 415 -4.48 -0.56 20.26
CA SER A 415 -4.06 0.29 21.38
C SER A 415 -4.67 1.69 21.29
N PRO A 416 -4.85 2.39 22.43
CA PRO A 416 -5.39 3.74 22.44
C PRO A 416 -4.64 4.71 21.50
N GLY A 417 -5.41 5.45 20.69
CA GLY A 417 -4.91 6.36 19.66
C GLY A 417 -4.96 5.82 18.24
N HIS A 418 -4.94 4.48 18.04
CA HIS A 418 -5.04 3.87 16.72
C HIS A 418 -6.45 4.02 16.13
N TYR A 419 -6.55 3.98 14.81
CA TYR A 419 -7.85 3.86 14.16
C TYR A 419 -8.56 2.60 14.63
N ALA A 420 -9.87 2.68 14.79
CA ALA A 420 -10.71 1.52 15.08
C ALA A 420 -10.93 0.69 13.81
N ASP A 421 -9.81 0.17 13.27
CA ASP A 421 -9.74 -0.75 12.17
C ASP A 421 -9.58 -2.15 12.75
N MET A 422 -10.58 -3.01 12.59
CA MET A 422 -10.57 -4.35 13.18
C MET A 422 -11.41 -5.34 12.36
N ILE A 423 -11.09 -6.60 12.55
CA ILE A 423 -11.82 -7.72 11.95
C ILE A 423 -12.31 -8.68 13.04
N ALA A 424 -13.38 -9.39 12.74
CA ALA A 424 -13.87 -10.49 13.54
C ALA A 424 -13.87 -11.79 12.71
N VAL A 425 -13.34 -12.86 13.27
CA VAL A 425 -13.31 -14.19 12.64
C VAL A 425 -13.93 -15.24 13.56
N ASP A 426 -14.55 -16.24 12.95
CA ASP A 426 -15.03 -17.41 13.67
C ASP A 426 -13.86 -18.38 13.92
N GLY A 427 -13.61 -18.74 15.19
CA GLY A 427 -12.50 -19.58 15.59
C GLY A 427 -11.28 -18.81 16.10
N ASP A 428 -10.18 -19.54 16.31
CA ASP A 428 -8.94 -19.03 16.89
C ASP A 428 -7.84 -18.87 15.88
N ALA A 429 -7.64 -17.66 15.37
CA ALA A 429 -6.60 -17.34 14.40
C ALA A 429 -5.17 -17.60 14.92
N THR A 430 -4.98 -17.60 16.24
CA THR A 430 -3.66 -17.88 16.86
C THR A 430 -3.33 -19.37 16.93
N GLN A 431 -4.30 -20.24 16.64
CA GLN A 431 -4.12 -21.68 16.51
C GLN A 431 -4.25 -22.12 15.04
N ASN A 432 -5.13 -21.50 14.28
CA ASN A 432 -5.37 -21.83 12.89
C ASN A 432 -5.56 -20.56 12.06
N VAL A 433 -4.53 -20.13 11.34
CA VAL A 433 -4.56 -18.94 10.50
C VAL A 433 -5.52 -19.04 9.28
N ALA A 434 -5.96 -20.24 8.91
CA ALA A 434 -6.89 -20.42 7.79
C ALA A 434 -8.27 -19.78 8.06
N VAL A 435 -8.63 -19.51 9.32
CA VAL A 435 -9.86 -18.78 9.63
C VAL A 435 -9.82 -17.33 9.12
N LEU A 436 -8.62 -16.78 8.87
CA LEU A 436 -8.45 -15.45 8.29
C LEU A 436 -8.86 -15.37 6.81
N GLU A 437 -9.00 -16.50 6.12
CA GLU A 437 -9.57 -16.55 4.77
C GLU A 437 -11.08 -16.28 4.75
N HIS A 438 -11.74 -16.32 5.93
CA HIS A 438 -13.19 -16.20 6.08
C HIS A 438 -13.56 -15.18 7.17
N VAL A 439 -13.24 -13.90 6.92
CA VAL A 439 -13.54 -12.81 7.84
C VAL A 439 -15.06 -12.64 7.95
N SER A 440 -15.60 -12.70 9.17
CA SER A 440 -17.04 -12.59 9.45
C SER A 440 -17.52 -11.16 9.49
N ALA A 441 -16.69 -10.23 10.01
CA ALA A 441 -17.01 -8.81 10.06
C ALA A 441 -15.75 -7.96 9.93
N VAL A 442 -15.91 -6.76 9.35
CA VAL A 442 -14.85 -5.78 9.13
C VAL A 442 -15.34 -4.42 9.63
N MET A 443 -14.54 -3.75 10.43
CA MET A 443 -14.73 -2.38 10.86
C MET A 443 -13.54 -1.53 10.41
N LYS A 444 -13.79 -0.36 9.84
CA LYS A 444 -12.76 0.60 9.43
C LYS A 444 -13.09 1.97 9.97
N GLY A 445 -12.18 2.57 10.76
CA GLY A 445 -12.41 3.88 11.40
C GLY A 445 -13.64 3.91 12.29
N GLY A 446 -13.99 2.80 12.95
CA GLY A 446 -15.18 2.67 13.80
C GLY A 446 -16.49 2.44 13.04
N GLU A 447 -16.47 2.37 11.71
CA GLU A 447 -17.64 2.09 10.87
C GLU A 447 -17.66 0.63 10.44
N LEU A 448 -18.80 -0.02 10.59
CA LEU A 448 -18.99 -1.41 10.17
C LEU A 448 -19.12 -1.47 8.64
N ILE A 449 -18.24 -2.20 7.99
CA ILE A 449 -18.18 -2.38 6.53
C ILE A 449 -18.93 -3.65 6.10
N ARG A 450 -18.83 -4.69 6.91
CA ARG A 450 -19.43 -6.01 6.65
C ARG A 450 -19.88 -6.65 7.97
#